data_824b5f9e2767374b0452cc2df10225da
#
_entry.id   824b5f9e2767374b0452cc2df10225da
#
_cell.length_a   1.000
_cell.length_b   1.000
_cell.length_c   1.000
_cell.angle_alpha   90.00
_cell.angle_beta   90.00
_cell.angle_gamma   90.00
#
_symmetry.space_group_name_H-M   'P 1'
#
loop_
_entity.id
_entity.type
_entity.pdbx_description
1 polymer ?
#
loop_
_entity_poly.entity_id
_entity_poly.type
_entity_poly.pdbx_seq_one_letter_code
_entity_poly.pdbx_strand_id
1 'polypeptide(L)'
;MKNIEIKNIGPITSVTIPVPEAGGVVVLTGRNGSGKSHALEAVSAATTGKGKPPLKDMAKSGTVSVPGVTMTVARSVRRQGELQVETLEGRLSIADLVDPGFVDPERADAKRIKALVGLSKADISAGDLHGFPENLLDGLSLDDPVAAMAELRKRLNIGANEYEKLSAKDEAAATAILESLADDLDTPIDPAAAQERITAALRALDALQKQDELARAASDRRGAARERLAEFPVVDLEQALQKAAQLEDETAQKKTIALELKAKYEAALADYKTSLADRDTAIAHAEDAQAQAKLRAELERQIQESHVEPPSADALADAAAELEAAKAAQSLAARQQVMAQQRERADALTLSAKEYAEEAKDLREKARQTDDVLSEIVAEIPACPLRVIDGRLVTNTKRGATFYADLSAGERWRIALDIAIQAVGTGGLLVIPQEAWEGLDPANRTAIDGQAKGSKVVVLTAECSADDGIVAVKQLL
;
A
#
# COMPACT_ATOMS: atom_id res chain seq x y z
N MET A 1 54.39 -11.43 -4.47
CA MET A 1 53.22 -11.64 -5.35
C MET A 1 52.50 -12.89 -4.89
N LYS A 2 51.21 -12.77 -4.62
CA LYS A 2 50.33 -13.92 -4.33
C LYS A 2 49.95 -14.55 -5.70
N ASN A 3 49.89 -15.88 -5.79
CA ASN A 3 49.49 -16.55 -7.00
C ASN A 3 48.33 -17.50 -6.74
N ILE A 4 47.51 -17.71 -7.76
CA ILE A 4 46.51 -18.77 -7.80
C ILE A 4 47.12 -19.92 -8.62
N GLU A 5 47.15 -21.13 -8.11
CA GLU A 5 47.64 -22.32 -8.81
C GLU A 5 46.52 -23.31 -9.02
N ILE A 6 46.35 -23.77 -10.25
CA ILE A 6 45.39 -24.79 -10.63
C ILE A 6 46.11 -25.97 -11.28
N LYS A 7 45.90 -27.16 -10.74
CA LYS A 7 46.54 -28.40 -11.26
C LYS A 7 45.47 -29.49 -11.45
N ASN A 8 45.49 -30.14 -12.59
CA ASN A 8 44.63 -31.27 -12.96
C ASN A 8 43.12 -30.99 -12.83
N ILE A 9 42.68 -29.85 -13.32
CA ILE A 9 41.26 -29.45 -13.34
C ILE A 9 40.79 -29.31 -14.79
N GLY A 10 39.71 -30.00 -15.16
CA GLY A 10 39.25 -30.05 -16.55
C GLY A 10 40.39 -30.34 -17.53
N PRO A 11 40.55 -29.61 -18.65
CA PRO A 11 41.65 -29.79 -19.58
C PRO A 11 43.02 -29.32 -19.05
N ILE A 12 43.03 -28.56 -17.95
CA ILE A 12 44.24 -27.90 -17.44
C ILE A 12 45.15 -28.88 -16.72
N THR A 13 46.40 -28.98 -17.16
CA THR A 13 47.42 -29.72 -16.43
C THR A 13 48.00 -28.92 -15.29
N SER A 14 48.42 -27.68 -15.57
CA SER A 14 48.89 -26.70 -14.57
C SER A 14 48.80 -25.32 -15.14
N VAL A 15 48.30 -24.38 -14.36
CA VAL A 15 48.34 -22.95 -14.65
C VAL A 15 48.59 -22.16 -13.36
N THR A 16 49.41 -21.13 -13.48
CA THR A 16 49.65 -20.17 -12.40
C THR A 16 49.16 -18.83 -12.83
N ILE A 17 48.25 -18.25 -12.02
CA ILE A 17 47.61 -16.97 -12.27
C ILE A 17 48.14 -15.95 -11.24
N PRO A 18 48.80 -14.89 -11.66
CA PRO A 18 49.28 -13.87 -10.72
C PRO A 18 48.09 -13.11 -10.10
N VAL A 19 48.21 -12.82 -8.81
CA VAL A 19 47.29 -11.92 -8.09
C VAL A 19 48.08 -10.63 -7.81
N PRO A 20 47.98 -9.62 -8.71
CA PRO A 20 48.76 -8.40 -8.59
C PRO A 20 48.29 -7.59 -7.36
N GLU A 21 49.24 -7.14 -6.54
CA GLU A 21 48.96 -6.33 -5.35
C GLU A 21 48.41 -4.94 -5.72
N ALA A 22 48.70 -4.46 -6.91
CA ALA A 22 48.14 -3.21 -7.44
C ALA A 22 46.70 -3.32 -7.91
N GLY A 23 46.13 -4.54 -7.90
CA GLY A 23 44.81 -4.77 -8.49
C GLY A 23 44.85 -4.80 -10.02
N GLY A 24 43.68 -4.74 -10.64
CA GLY A 24 43.51 -4.74 -12.09
C GLY A 24 42.84 -6.01 -12.61
N VAL A 25 42.62 -6.04 -13.92
CA VAL A 25 41.98 -7.19 -14.58
C VAL A 25 43.03 -8.22 -15.04
N VAL A 26 42.82 -9.45 -14.66
CA VAL A 26 43.64 -10.62 -15.10
C VAL A 26 42.77 -11.47 -16.01
N VAL A 27 43.19 -11.59 -17.26
CA VAL A 27 42.46 -12.32 -18.32
C VAL A 27 43.11 -13.61 -18.64
N LEU A 28 42.37 -14.71 -18.53
CA LEU A 28 42.79 -16.03 -19.03
C LEU A 28 42.49 -16.12 -20.54
N THR A 29 43.47 -16.23 -21.36
CA THR A 29 43.31 -16.32 -22.83
C THR A 29 43.57 -17.74 -23.34
N GLY A 30 42.89 -18.12 -24.41
CA GLY A 30 43.07 -19.44 -25.05
C GLY A 30 41.89 -19.79 -25.94
N ARG A 31 42.01 -20.85 -26.73
CA ARG A 31 40.93 -21.35 -27.60
C ARG A 31 39.77 -21.91 -26.81
N ASN A 32 38.63 -22.06 -27.49
CA ASN A 32 37.49 -22.78 -26.92
C ASN A 32 37.91 -24.22 -26.55
N GLY A 33 37.50 -24.66 -25.35
CA GLY A 33 37.90 -25.98 -24.82
C GLY A 33 39.23 -25.99 -24.09
N SER A 34 40.04 -24.92 -24.04
CA SER A 34 41.32 -24.88 -23.33
C SER A 34 41.21 -24.97 -21.80
N GLY A 35 40.03 -24.82 -21.23
CA GLY A 35 39.79 -24.94 -19.80
C GLY A 35 39.61 -23.62 -19.07
N LYS A 36 39.48 -22.47 -19.75
CA LYS A 36 39.31 -21.16 -19.14
C LYS A 36 38.13 -21.11 -18.16
N SER A 37 36.95 -21.53 -18.59
CA SER A 37 35.74 -21.56 -17.72
C SER A 37 35.95 -22.50 -16.52
N HIS A 38 36.60 -23.65 -16.72
CA HIS A 38 36.95 -24.56 -15.61
C HIS A 38 37.92 -23.90 -14.61
N ALA A 39 38.85 -23.06 -15.09
CA ALA A 39 39.75 -22.31 -14.22
C ALA A 39 38.97 -21.30 -13.37
N LEU A 40 38.05 -20.52 -13.99
CA LEU A 40 37.19 -19.55 -13.27
C LEU A 40 36.31 -20.26 -12.25
N GLU A 41 35.62 -21.34 -12.65
CA GLU A 41 34.80 -22.15 -11.75
C GLU A 41 35.60 -22.75 -10.59
N ALA A 42 36.83 -23.19 -10.87
CA ALA A 42 37.70 -23.77 -9.86
C ALA A 42 38.16 -22.73 -8.83
N VAL A 43 38.47 -21.51 -9.26
CA VAL A 43 38.81 -20.42 -8.36
C VAL A 43 37.56 -20.02 -7.54
N SER A 44 36.40 -19.90 -8.18
CA SER A 44 35.13 -19.63 -7.50
C SER A 44 34.81 -20.71 -6.47
N ALA A 45 34.97 -22.00 -6.81
CA ALA A 45 34.74 -23.08 -5.85
C ALA A 45 35.75 -23.08 -4.69
N ALA A 46 37.01 -22.69 -4.93
CA ALA A 46 38.01 -22.60 -3.87
C ALA A 46 37.74 -21.42 -2.92
N THR A 47 37.22 -20.30 -3.42
CA THR A 47 36.87 -19.12 -2.62
C THR A 47 35.58 -19.32 -1.83
N THR A 48 34.52 -19.85 -2.46
CA THR A 48 33.22 -20.08 -1.81
C THR A 48 33.17 -21.32 -0.93
N GLY A 49 33.97 -22.31 -1.22
CA GLY A 49 33.79 -23.66 -0.68
C GLY A 49 32.63 -24.44 -1.30
N LYS A 50 31.96 -23.89 -2.32
CA LYS A 50 30.80 -24.49 -3.01
C LYS A 50 31.19 -24.93 -4.40
N GLY A 51 30.65 -26.08 -4.84
CA GLY A 51 30.95 -26.64 -6.15
C GLY A 51 32.06 -27.72 -6.15
N LYS A 52 32.10 -28.48 -7.22
CA LYS A 52 33.09 -29.52 -7.45
C LYS A 52 33.62 -29.43 -8.89
N PRO A 53 34.70 -28.69 -9.11
CA PRO A 53 35.31 -28.62 -10.44
C PRO A 53 35.65 -30.01 -10.98
N PRO A 54 35.49 -30.25 -12.30
CA PRO A 54 35.80 -31.53 -12.88
C PRO A 54 37.33 -31.81 -12.83
N LEU A 55 37.70 -33.05 -12.58
CA LEU A 55 39.10 -33.49 -12.68
C LEU A 55 39.52 -33.59 -14.14
N LYS A 56 40.81 -33.42 -14.40
CA LYS A 56 41.41 -33.75 -15.67
C LYS A 56 41.29 -35.26 -15.93
N ASP A 57 41.06 -35.62 -17.17
CA ASP A 57 41.00 -37.01 -17.59
C ASP A 57 42.24 -37.79 -17.10
N MET A 58 42.01 -38.98 -16.57
CA MET A 58 42.99 -39.86 -15.98
C MET A 58 43.65 -39.35 -14.68
N ALA A 59 43.36 -38.14 -14.20
CA ALA A 59 43.89 -37.63 -12.94
C ALA A 59 43.14 -38.22 -11.75
N LYS A 60 43.85 -38.67 -10.72
CA LYS A 60 43.28 -39.18 -9.47
C LYS A 60 42.89 -38.04 -8.52
N SER A 61 43.54 -36.88 -8.65
CA SER A 61 43.26 -35.67 -7.88
C SER A 61 43.70 -34.43 -8.63
N GLY A 62 43.05 -33.31 -8.31
CA GLY A 62 43.42 -31.98 -8.76
C GLY A 62 43.50 -31.04 -7.55
N THR A 63 44.20 -29.93 -7.72
CA THR A 63 44.35 -28.92 -6.67
C THR A 63 44.08 -27.52 -7.21
N VAL A 64 43.47 -26.71 -6.39
CA VAL A 64 43.28 -25.29 -6.64
C VAL A 64 43.75 -24.56 -5.39
N SER A 65 44.82 -23.79 -5.53
CA SER A 65 45.34 -22.96 -4.43
C SER A 65 45.06 -21.50 -4.73
N VAL A 66 44.30 -20.86 -3.86
CA VAL A 66 44.09 -19.42 -3.83
C VAL A 66 44.79 -18.84 -2.61
N PRO A 67 45.05 -17.53 -2.50
CA PRO A 67 45.77 -17.00 -1.35
C PRO A 67 45.10 -17.40 -0.04
N GLY A 68 45.80 -18.18 0.78
CA GLY A 68 45.38 -18.69 2.07
C GLY A 68 44.56 -19.99 2.07
N VAL A 69 44.05 -20.43 0.92
CA VAL A 69 43.22 -21.65 0.82
C VAL A 69 43.73 -22.59 -0.25
N THR A 70 43.79 -23.86 0.08
CA THR A 70 44.05 -24.95 -0.90
C THR A 70 42.84 -25.90 -0.92
N MET A 71 42.25 -26.06 -2.08
CA MET A 71 41.17 -26.98 -2.35
C MET A 71 41.72 -28.20 -3.11
N THR A 72 41.52 -29.36 -2.58
CA THR A 72 41.87 -30.65 -3.25
C THR A 72 40.58 -31.31 -3.74
N VAL A 73 40.52 -31.58 -5.01
CA VAL A 73 39.42 -32.28 -5.69
C VAL A 73 39.85 -33.71 -5.98
N ALA A 74 39.06 -34.64 -5.46
CA ALA A 74 39.24 -36.09 -5.72
C ALA A 74 37.84 -36.75 -5.78
N ARG A 75 37.64 -37.91 -5.15
CA ARG A 75 36.30 -38.48 -4.94
C ARG A 75 35.41 -37.51 -4.12
N SER A 76 36.00 -36.82 -3.15
CA SER A 76 35.42 -35.73 -2.37
C SER A 76 36.23 -34.45 -2.58
N VAL A 77 35.62 -33.29 -2.26
CA VAL A 77 36.31 -32.00 -2.21
C VAL A 77 36.72 -31.73 -0.77
N ARG A 78 38.00 -31.37 -0.59
CA ARG A 78 38.54 -30.94 0.71
C ARG A 78 39.12 -29.55 0.56
N ARG A 79 38.75 -28.63 1.43
CA ARG A 79 39.24 -27.25 1.49
C ARG A 79 39.97 -27.07 2.81
N GLN A 80 41.17 -26.51 2.77
CA GLN A 80 42.04 -26.29 3.92
C GLN A 80 42.61 -24.87 3.88
N GLY A 81 42.76 -24.26 5.05
CA GLY A 81 43.26 -22.89 5.21
C GLY A 81 42.14 -21.83 5.37
N GLU A 82 42.57 -20.61 5.58
CA GLU A 82 41.71 -19.42 5.68
C GLU A 82 42.01 -18.47 4.51
N LEU A 83 40.97 -17.94 3.93
CA LEU A 83 41.06 -17.03 2.80
C LEU A 83 41.81 -15.75 3.19
N GLN A 84 42.82 -15.38 2.46
CA GLN A 84 43.63 -14.17 2.66
C GLN A 84 43.29 -13.07 1.63
N VAL A 85 42.17 -13.21 0.96
CA VAL A 85 41.62 -12.24 0.03
C VAL A 85 40.15 -12.04 0.35
N GLU A 86 39.69 -10.83 0.25
CA GLU A 86 38.24 -10.53 0.38
C GLU A 86 37.52 -10.97 -0.90
N THR A 87 36.35 -11.56 -0.76
CA THR A 87 35.50 -11.94 -1.89
C THR A 87 34.04 -11.61 -1.61
N LEU A 88 33.25 -11.42 -2.65
CA LEU A 88 31.80 -11.29 -2.55
C LEU A 88 31.07 -12.62 -2.66
N GLU A 89 31.80 -13.68 -2.97
CA GLU A 89 31.22 -14.98 -3.20
C GLU A 89 30.53 -15.51 -1.93
N GLY A 90 29.27 -15.90 -2.09
CA GLY A 90 28.38 -16.26 -0.97
C GLY A 90 27.56 -15.09 -0.39
N ARG A 91 27.94 -13.84 -0.68
CA ARG A 91 27.16 -12.63 -0.33
C ARG A 91 26.43 -12.05 -1.54
N LEU A 92 27.10 -11.92 -2.68
CA LEU A 92 26.51 -11.42 -3.92
C LEU A 92 27.01 -12.27 -5.10
N SER A 93 26.08 -12.77 -5.90
CA SER A 93 26.38 -13.30 -7.24
C SER A 93 26.28 -12.15 -8.25
N ILE A 94 27.41 -11.72 -8.79
CA ILE A 94 27.44 -10.65 -9.81
C ILE A 94 26.63 -11.07 -11.04
N ALA A 95 26.71 -12.35 -11.43
CA ALA A 95 25.95 -12.90 -12.55
C ALA A 95 24.42 -12.79 -12.28
N ASP A 96 23.96 -13.11 -11.06
CA ASP A 96 22.56 -12.99 -10.68
C ASP A 96 22.10 -11.52 -10.64
N LEU A 97 22.98 -10.57 -10.36
CA LEU A 97 22.66 -9.15 -10.45
C LEU A 97 22.40 -8.73 -11.90
N VAL A 98 23.13 -9.27 -12.85
CA VAL A 98 22.98 -8.96 -14.28
C VAL A 98 21.82 -9.74 -14.89
N ASP A 99 21.80 -11.06 -14.69
CA ASP A 99 20.75 -11.96 -15.18
C ASP A 99 20.39 -12.99 -14.11
N PRO A 100 19.33 -12.73 -13.32
CA PRO A 100 18.89 -13.62 -12.25
C PRO A 100 18.12 -14.85 -12.76
N GLY A 101 17.99 -15.05 -14.08
CA GLY A 101 17.35 -16.22 -14.68
C GLY A 101 15.82 -16.17 -14.69
N PHE A 102 15.22 -15.01 -14.49
CA PHE A 102 13.77 -14.80 -14.58
C PHE A 102 13.42 -14.00 -15.83
N VAL A 103 12.43 -14.48 -16.60
CA VAL A 103 11.88 -13.76 -17.75
C VAL A 103 11.02 -12.57 -17.27
N ASP A 104 10.32 -12.74 -16.15
CA ASP A 104 9.53 -11.69 -15.51
C ASP A 104 10.46 -10.64 -14.88
N PRO A 105 10.41 -9.38 -15.35
CA PRO A 105 11.28 -8.31 -14.86
C PRO A 105 11.08 -7.97 -13.40
N GLU A 106 9.85 -8.10 -12.86
CA GLU A 106 9.55 -7.79 -11.47
C GLU A 106 10.18 -8.81 -10.53
N ARG A 107 10.07 -10.10 -10.87
CA ARG A 107 10.73 -11.17 -10.12
C ARG A 107 12.25 -11.08 -10.22
N ALA A 108 12.75 -10.70 -11.39
CA ALA A 108 14.17 -10.47 -11.60
C ALA A 108 14.69 -9.35 -10.68
N ASP A 109 13.99 -8.21 -10.65
CA ASP A 109 14.37 -7.06 -9.82
C ASP A 109 14.21 -7.36 -8.32
N ALA A 110 13.18 -8.08 -7.90
CA ALA A 110 13.02 -8.51 -6.51
C ALA A 110 14.22 -9.34 -6.03
N LYS A 111 14.73 -10.29 -6.86
CA LYS A 111 15.93 -11.06 -6.53
C LYS A 111 17.19 -10.18 -6.47
N ARG A 112 17.31 -9.22 -7.38
CA ARG A 112 18.41 -8.25 -7.40
C ARG A 112 18.41 -7.35 -6.17
N ILE A 113 17.25 -6.78 -5.82
CA ILE A 113 17.06 -5.95 -4.62
C ILE A 113 17.47 -6.74 -3.38
N LYS A 114 17.01 -7.98 -3.24
CA LYS A 114 17.37 -8.84 -2.12
C LYS A 114 18.88 -9.07 -2.04
N ALA A 115 19.53 -9.27 -3.17
CA ALA A 115 20.99 -9.46 -3.23
C ALA A 115 21.75 -8.19 -2.84
N LEU A 116 21.27 -7.00 -3.29
CA LEU A 116 21.86 -5.71 -2.94
C LEU A 116 21.66 -5.38 -1.46
N VAL A 117 20.45 -5.54 -0.93
CA VAL A 117 20.17 -5.34 0.50
C VAL A 117 21.03 -6.26 1.37
N GLY A 118 21.18 -7.55 0.97
CA GLY A 118 22.08 -8.46 1.68
C GLY A 118 23.56 -8.08 1.57
N LEU A 119 23.95 -7.27 0.57
CA LEU A 119 25.31 -6.76 0.43
C LEU A 119 25.59 -5.55 1.32
N SER A 120 24.61 -4.65 1.51
CA SER A 120 24.75 -3.47 2.35
C SER A 120 25.01 -3.81 3.82
N LYS A 121 24.55 -4.99 4.28
CA LYS A 121 24.54 -5.39 5.70
C LYS A 121 23.78 -4.40 6.61
N ALA A 122 22.98 -3.55 6.02
CA ALA A 122 22.15 -2.62 6.77
C ALA A 122 20.97 -3.39 7.38
N ASP A 123 20.76 -3.20 8.66
CA ASP A 123 19.57 -3.69 9.37
C ASP A 123 18.53 -2.58 9.38
N ILE A 124 17.29 -2.92 9.09
CA ILE A 124 16.18 -1.97 9.32
C ILE A 124 15.95 -1.86 10.82
N SER A 125 16.01 -0.64 11.32
CA SER A 125 15.63 -0.29 12.69
C SER A 125 14.19 0.21 12.76
N ALA A 126 13.61 0.22 13.96
CA ALA A 126 12.30 0.85 14.18
C ALA A 126 12.31 2.36 13.82
N GLY A 127 13.48 3.00 13.85
CA GLY A 127 13.65 4.41 13.46
C GLY A 127 13.43 4.64 11.96
N ASP A 128 13.83 3.71 11.11
CA ASP A 128 13.69 3.79 9.65
C ASP A 128 12.23 3.61 9.22
N LEU A 129 11.40 3.10 10.11
CA LEU A 129 9.96 2.91 9.92
C LEU A 129 9.12 4.04 10.53
N HIS A 130 9.77 5.10 10.99
CA HIS A 130 9.07 6.27 11.52
C HIS A 130 8.25 6.95 10.42
N GLY A 131 6.96 7.11 10.63
CA GLY A 131 6.02 7.65 9.63
C GLY A 131 5.05 6.62 9.06
N PHE A 132 5.32 5.33 9.25
CA PHE A 132 4.34 4.28 8.96
C PHE A 132 3.38 4.07 10.14
N PRO A 133 2.11 3.68 9.87
CA PRO A 133 1.14 3.41 10.94
C PRO A 133 1.61 2.27 11.86
N GLU A 134 1.71 2.53 13.17
CA GLU A 134 2.24 1.56 14.14
C GLU A 134 1.49 0.23 14.10
N ASN A 135 0.16 0.28 13.99
CA ASN A 135 -0.69 -0.91 13.89
C ASN A 135 -0.37 -1.78 12.66
N LEU A 136 0.24 -1.23 11.62
CA LEU A 136 0.68 -1.97 10.45
C LEU A 136 2.09 -2.58 10.60
N LEU A 137 2.83 -2.17 11.63
CA LEU A 137 4.16 -2.70 11.95
C LEU A 137 4.11 -3.92 12.86
N ASP A 138 3.01 -4.13 13.57
CA ASP A 138 2.86 -5.24 14.51
C ASP A 138 3.09 -6.60 13.83
N GLY A 139 3.99 -7.40 14.44
CA GLY A 139 4.34 -8.73 13.95
C GLY A 139 5.12 -8.74 12.62
N LEU A 140 5.68 -7.60 12.21
CA LEU A 140 6.58 -7.52 11.06
C LEU A 140 7.96 -8.03 11.49
N SER A 141 8.49 -9.07 10.83
CA SER A 141 9.88 -9.49 11.04
C SER A 141 10.81 -8.59 10.25
N LEU A 142 11.75 -7.94 10.94
CA LEU A 142 12.75 -7.07 10.33
C LEU A 142 14.04 -7.81 9.92
N ASP A 143 14.13 -9.12 10.16
CA ASP A 143 15.30 -9.94 9.83
C ASP A 143 15.59 -10.01 8.32
N ASP A 144 14.55 -9.87 7.48
CA ASP A 144 14.67 -9.76 6.03
C ASP A 144 14.01 -8.44 5.59
N PRO A 145 14.81 -7.37 5.39
CA PRO A 145 14.32 -6.05 5.00
C PRO A 145 13.40 -6.05 3.78
N VAL A 146 13.73 -6.84 2.78
CA VAL A 146 12.94 -6.91 1.54
C VAL A 146 11.58 -7.56 1.79
N ALA A 147 11.55 -8.66 2.54
CA ALA A 147 10.32 -9.33 2.91
C ALA A 147 9.45 -8.44 3.82
N ALA A 148 10.07 -7.73 4.77
CA ALA A 148 9.41 -6.78 5.65
C ALA A 148 8.73 -5.66 4.85
N MET A 149 9.46 -5.00 3.95
CA MET A 149 8.90 -3.92 3.12
C MET A 149 7.82 -4.42 2.16
N ALA A 150 7.98 -5.60 1.59
CA ALA A 150 6.96 -6.21 0.74
C ALA A 150 5.67 -6.51 1.51
N GLU A 151 5.78 -7.06 2.72
CA GLU A 151 4.62 -7.33 3.58
C GLU A 151 3.97 -6.04 4.06
N LEU A 152 4.75 -5.04 4.48
CA LEU A 152 4.24 -3.73 4.87
C LEU A 152 3.50 -3.06 3.72
N ARG A 153 4.09 -3.03 2.53
CA ARG A 153 3.46 -2.51 1.31
C ARG A 153 2.14 -3.20 1.01
N LYS A 154 2.10 -4.52 1.14
CA LYS A 154 0.88 -5.31 0.95
C LYS A 154 -0.20 -4.90 1.95
N ARG A 155 0.13 -4.77 3.23
CA ARG A 155 -0.81 -4.36 4.29
C ARG A 155 -1.35 -2.95 4.03
N LEU A 156 -0.49 -1.99 3.67
CA LEU A 156 -0.87 -0.63 3.29
C LEU A 156 -1.83 -0.61 2.10
N ASN A 157 -1.54 -1.39 1.07
CA ASN A 157 -2.41 -1.50 -0.11
C ASN A 157 -3.77 -2.16 0.19
N ILE A 158 -3.82 -3.12 1.10
CA ILE A 158 -5.07 -3.71 1.58
C ILE A 158 -5.91 -2.64 2.27
N GLY A 159 -5.32 -1.89 3.21
CA GLY A 159 -6.00 -0.78 3.87
C GLY A 159 -6.51 0.29 2.90
N ALA A 160 -5.67 0.70 1.94
CA ALA A 160 -6.08 1.65 0.90
C ALA A 160 -7.28 1.16 0.08
N ASN A 161 -7.28 -0.11 -0.35
CA ASN A 161 -8.41 -0.70 -1.09
C ASN A 161 -9.71 -0.72 -0.27
N GLU A 162 -9.62 -0.87 1.05
CA GLU A 162 -10.79 -0.85 1.91
C GLU A 162 -11.37 0.56 2.04
N TYR A 163 -10.53 1.57 2.22
CA TYR A 163 -10.95 2.96 2.22
C TYR A 163 -11.50 3.41 0.86
N GLU A 164 -10.92 2.99 -0.26
CA GLU A 164 -11.46 3.23 -1.60
C GLU A 164 -12.89 2.66 -1.76
N LYS A 165 -13.14 1.46 -1.21
CA LYS A 165 -14.48 0.86 -1.23
C LYS A 165 -15.49 1.62 -0.36
N LEU A 166 -15.05 2.10 0.82
CA LEU A 166 -15.89 2.91 1.69
C LEU A 166 -16.22 4.24 1.04
N SER A 167 -15.24 4.92 0.46
CA SER A 167 -15.43 6.15 -0.31
C SER A 167 -16.43 5.97 -1.43
N ALA A 168 -16.26 4.97 -2.28
CA ALA A 168 -17.16 4.70 -3.40
C ALA A 168 -18.59 4.35 -2.94
N LYS A 169 -18.73 3.66 -1.82
CA LYS A 169 -20.04 3.33 -1.23
C LYS A 169 -20.77 4.58 -0.75
N ASP A 170 -20.07 5.46 -0.01
CA ASP A 170 -20.68 6.68 0.54
C ASP A 170 -20.97 7.68 -0.58
N GLU A 171 -20.12 7.80 -1.59
CA GLU A 171 -20.36 8.61 -2.79
C GLU A 171 -21.59 8.12 -3.58
N ALA A 172 -21.71 6.81 -3.80
CA ALA A 172 -22.88 6.23 -4.44
C ALA A 172 -24.17 6.47 -3.64
N ALA A 173 -24.12 6.37 -2.31
CA ALA A 173 -25.24 6.62 -1.43
C ALA A 173 -25.64 8.10 -1.44
N ALA A 174 -24.68 9.03 -1.41
CA ALA A 174 -24.93 10.47 -1.54
C ALA A 174 -25.59 10.80 -2.89
N THR A 175 -25.04 10.27 -3.97
CA THR A 175 -25.57 10.46 -5.33
C THR A 175 -27.02 9.95 -5.45
N ALA A 176 -27.30 8.75 -4.95
CA ALA A 176 -28.66 8.20 -4.96
C ALA A 176 -29.66 9.05 -4.18
N ILE A 177 -29.25 9.63 -3.04
CA ILE A 177 -30.08 10.57 -2.28
C ILE A 177 -30.32 11.83 -3.11
N LEU A 178 -29.28 12.44 -3.67
CA LEU A 178 -29.38 13.67 -4.44
C LEU A 178 -30.24 13.50 -5.70
N GLU A 179 -30.08 12.37 -6.40
CA GLU A 179 -30.92 12.03 -7.57
C GLU A 179 -32.40 11.89 -7.18
N SER A 180 -32.68 11.29 -6.00
CA SER A 180 -34.06 11.18 -5.50
C SER A 180 -34.70 12.53 -5.15
N LEU A 181 -33.88 13.57 -4.93
CA LEU A 181 -34.33 14.93 -4.58
C LEU A 181 -34.46 15.86 -5.79
N ALA A 182 -34.01 15.45 -6.98
CA ALA A 182 -33.88 16.33 -8.15
C ALA A 182 -35.22 16.77 -8.77
N ASP A 183 -36.32 16.09 -8.47
CA ASP A 183 -37.62 16.29 -9.15
C ASP A 183 -38.62 17.21 -8.43
N ASP A 184 -38.30 17.83 -7.28
CA ASP A 184 -39.31 18.61 -6.55
C ASP A 184 -38.78 19.92 -6.02
N LEU A 185 -39.50 20.99 -6.42
CA LEU A 185 -39.73 22.29 -5.75
C LEU A 185 -38.84 23.47 -6.11
N ASP A 186 -39.38 24.27 -7.04
CA ASP A 186 -38.84 25.59 -7.45
C ASP A 186 -39.06 26.74 -6.43
N THR A 187 -39.83 26.54 -5.38
CA THR A 187 -40.11 27.62 -4.38
C THR A 187 -39.98 27.11 -2.96
N PRO A 188 -39.03 27.65 -2.18
CA PRO A 188 -38.95 27.34 -0.75
C PRO A 188 -40.17 27.89 0.01
N ILE A 189 -40.87 27.03 0.70
CA ILE A 189 -41.95 27.40 1.60
C ILE A 189 -41.35 27.53 3.00
N ASP A 190 -41.54 28.71 3.60
CA ASP A 190 -41.17 28.92 5.00
C ASP A 190 -42.06 28.03 5.92
N PRO A 191 -41.48 27.03 6.61
CA PRO A 191 -42.24 26.16 7.49
C PRO A 191 -42.96 26.92 8.62
N ALA A 192 -42.37 28.04 9.10
CA ALA A 192 -42.94 28.85 10.12
C ALA A 192 -44.20 29.58 9.59
N ALA A 193 -44.12 30.15 8.37
CA ALA A 193 -45.23 30.80 7.71
C ALA A 193 -46.38 29.82 7.38
N ALA A 194 -46.02 28.59 6.93
CA ALA A 194 -46.98 27.52 6.70
C ALA A 194 -47.67 27.08 8.00
N GLN A 195 -46.94 26.99 9.09
CA GLN A 195 -47.46 26.64 10.40
C GLN A 195 -48.34 27.77 10.95
N GLU A 196 -47.97 29.05 10.75
CA GLU A 196 -48.80 30.20 11.11
C GLU A 196 -50.12 30.23 10.32
N ARG A 197 -50.10 29.94 9.01
CA ARG A 197 -51.31 29.86 8.19
C ARG A 197 -52.24 28.74 8.65
N ILE A 198 -51.71 27.55 8.97
CA ILE A 198 -52.53 26.47 9.53
C ILE A 198 -53.09 26.87 10.87
N THR A 199 -52.29 27.47 11.70
CA THR A 199 -52.73 27.94 13.03
C THR A 199 -53.81 28.98 12.89
N ALA A 200 -53.71 29.92 11.95
CA ALA A 200 -54.70 30.90 11.64
C ALA A 200 -55.97 30.31 11.02
N ALA A 201 -55.81 29.39 10.05
CA ALA A 201 -56.95 28.70 9.40
C ALA A 201 -57.66 27.76 10.38
N LEU A 202 -56.92 27.03 11.22
CA LEU A 202 -57.51 26.24 12.30
C LEU A 202 -58.26 27.06 13.31
N ARG A 203 -57.70 28.21 13.72
CA ARG A 203 -58.36 29.15 14.62
C ARG A 203 -59.64 29.71 14.01
N ALA A 204 -59.61 30.09 12.72
CA ALA A 204 -60.79 30.62 12.02
C ALA A 204 -61.85 29.53 11.85
N LEU A 205 -61.45 28.32 11.43
CA LEU A 205 -62.38 27.19 11.29
C LEU A 205 -62.91 26.72 12.64
N ASP A 206 -62.01 26.60 13.62
CA ASP A 206 -62.39 26.22 14.98
C ASP A 206 -63.31 27.25 15.63
N ALA A 207 -63.07 28.56 15.36
CA ALA A 207 -64.03 29.64 15.80
C ALA A 207 -65.38 29.50 15.14
N LEU A 208 -65.44 29.17 13.86
CA LEU A 208 -66.63 28.98 13.08
C LEU A 208 -67.39 27.69 13.39
N GLN A 209 -66.66 26.57 13.53
CA GLN A 209 -67.22 25.28 13.91
C GLN A 209 -67.70 25.26 15.37
N LYS A 210 -66.99 25.97 16.26
CA LYS A 210 -67.37 26.10 17.64
C LYS A 210 -68.70 26.91 17.79
N GLN A 211 -69.06 27.76 16.88
CA GLN A 211 -70.36 28.41 16.88
C GLN A 211 -71.50 27.44 16.52
N ASP A 212 -71.28 26.49 15.65
CA ASP A 212 -72.35 25.63 15.07
C ASP A 212 -72.59 24.35 15.89
N GLU A 213 -71.53 23.76 16.48
CA GLU A 213 -71.62 22.45 17.12
C GLU A 213 -71.64 22.44 18.65
N LEU A 214 -71.91 23.63 19.24
CA LEU A 214 -71.69 23.94 20.64
C LEU A 214 -72.35 22.98 21.65
N ALA A 215 -73.40 22.35 21.34
CA ALA A 215 -74.13 21.54 22.32
C ALA A 215 -74.02 20.02 22.05
N ARG A 216 -73.85 19.60 20.84
CA ARG A 216 -73.92 18.16 20.46
C ARG A 216 -72.56 17.50 20.09
N ALA A 217 -71.73 18.19 19.32
CA ALA A 217 -70.50 17.59 18.81
C ALA A 217 -69.30 17.71 19.75
N ALA A 218 -69.32 18.66 20.73
CA ALA A 218 -68.20 18.84 21.65
C ALA A 218 -67.91 17.62 22.55
N SER A 219 -68.98 16.89 22.95
CA SER A 219 -68.81 15.67 23.76
C SER A 219 -68.29 14.49 22.95
N ASP A 220 -68.87 14.28 21.76
CA ASP A 220 -68.50 13.12 20.88
C ASP A 220 -67.12 13.36 20.26
N ARG A 221 -66.77 14.61 19.89
CA ARG A 221 -65.45 14.92 19.38
C ARG A 221 -64.37 14.84 20.43
N ARG A 222 -64.66 15.20 21.71
CA ARG A 222 -63.73 14.96 22.82
C ARG A 222 -63.49 13.49 23.05
N GLY A 223 -64.51 12.65 22.90
CA GLY A 223 -64.42 11.19 22.97
C GLY A 223 -63.50 10.65 21.88
N ALA A 224 -63.78 11.00 20.61
CA ALA A 224 -63.00 10.56 19.45
C ALA A 224 -61.54 11.05 19.47
N ALA A 225 -61.33 12.32 19.97
CA ALA A 225 -59.96 12.84 20.11
C ALA A 225 -59.20 12.12 21.25
N ARG A 226 -59.88 11.76 22.33
CA ARG A 226 -59.26 10.98 23.42
C ARG A 226 -58.95 9.55 23.01
N GLU A 227 -59.83 8.89 22.24
CA GLU A 227 -59.55 7.56 21.69
C GLU A 227 -58.35 7.58 20.75
N ARG A 228 -58.27 8.59 19.83
CA ARG A 228 -57.07 8.74 18.97
C ARG A 228 -55.82 9.08 19.76
N LEU A 229 -55.90 9.88 20.80
CA LEU A 229 -54.78 10.18 21.68
C LEU A 229 -54.30 8.92 22.44
N ALA A 230 -55.23 8.01 22.77
CA ALA A 230 -54.91 6.75 23.43
C ALA A 230 -54.27 5.72 22.47
N GLU A 231 -54.53 5.83 21.16
CA GLU A 231 -53.92 4.97 20.13
C GLU A 231 -52.45 5.35 19.85
N PHE A 232 -52.02 6.59 20.20
CA PHE A 232 -50.66 7.00 20.05
C PHE A 232 -49.79 6.46 21.22
N PRO A 233 -48.80 5.63 20.96
CA PRO A 233 -47.90 5.16 22.00
C PRO A 233 -47.17 6.36 22.63
N VAL A 234 -47.02 6.33 23.94
CA VAL A 234 -46.16 7.28 24.65
C VAL A 234 -44.74 6.90 24.32
N VAL A 235 -44.20 7.59 23.33
CA VAL A 235 -42.80 7.40 22.96
C VAL A 235 -41.97 8.35 23.80
N ASP A 236 -41.06 7.78 24.56
CA ASP A 236 -40.06 8.55 25.31
C ASP A 236 -39.04 9.13 24.34
N LEU A 237 -39.28 10.36 23.87
CA LEU A 237 -38.42 11.07 22.94
C LEU A 237 -37.00 11.25 23.50
N GLU A 238 -36.89 11.47 24.79
CA GLU A 238 -35.62 11.71 25.47
C GLU A 238 -34.77 10.41 25.44
N GLN A 239 -35.39 9.26 25.67
CA GLN A 239 -34.73 7.95 25.61
C GLN A 239 -34.29 7.58 24.16
N ALA A 240 -35.12 7.93 23.16
CA ALA A 240 -34.78 7.68 21.75
C ALA A 240 -33.58 8.54 21.30
N LEU A 241 -33.56 9.83 21.68
CA LEU A 241 -32.45 10.74 21.38
C LEU A 241 -31.18 10.37 22.13
N GLN A 242 -31.27 9.94 23.40
CA GLN A 242 -30.12 9.45 24.16
C GLN A 242 -29.50 8.21 23.52
N LYS A 243 -30.35 7.27 23.04
CA LYS A 243 -29.86 6.06 22.38
C LYS A 243 -29.18 6.36 21.05
N ALA A 244 -29.71 7.30 20.25
CA ALA A 244 -29.07 7.75 19.02
C ALA A 244 -27.69 8.39 19.29
N ALA A 245 -27.59 9.27 20.28
CA ALA A 245 -26.36 9.91 20.69
C ALA A 245 -25.32 8.91 21.23
N GLN A 246 -25.76 7.92 22.02
CA GLN A 246 -24.89 6.84 22.50
C GLN A 246 -24.28 6.04 21.35
N LEU A 247 -25.09 5.67 20.33
CA LEU A 247 -24.61 4.91 19.18
C LEU A 247 -23.66 5.72 18.28
N GLU A 248 -23.86 7.04 18.19
CA GLU A 248 -22.92 7.93 17.51
C GLU A 248 -21.55 7.96 18.23
N ASP A 249 -21.57 8.08 19.55
CA ASP A 249 -20.35 8.12 20.37
C ASP A 249 -19.63 6.77 20.35
N GLU A 250 -20.36 5.66 20.45
CA GLU A 250 -19.80 4.30 20.29
C GLU A 250 -19.17 4.09 18.91
N THR A 251 -19.80 4.62 17.86
CA THR A 251 -19.29 4.53 16.47
C THR A 251 -17.99 5.32 16.31
N ALA A 252 -17.92 6.52 16.91
CA ALA A 252 -16.70 7.34 16.92
C ALA A 252 -15.58 6.66 17.71
N GLN A 253 -15.88 6.07 18.87
CA GLN A 253 -14.93 5.33 19.67
C GLN A 253 -14.40 4.08 18.93
N LYS A 254 -15.30 3.31 18.28
CA LYS A 254 -14.91 2.14 17.48
C LYS A 254 -14.04 2.53 16.25
N LYS A 255 -14.30 3.69 15.63
CA LYS A 255 -13.46 4.25 14.57
C LYS A 255 -12.04 4.55 15.07
N THR A 256 -11.92 5.14 16.25
CA THR A 256 -10.63 5.45 16.88
C THR A 256 -9.87 4.17 17.24
N ILE A 257 -10.55 3.18 17.80
CA ILE A 257 -9.98 1.87 18.15
C ILE A 257 -9.55 1.10 16.88
N ALA A 258 -10.29 1.21 15.79
CA ALA A 258 -9.94 0.59 14.51
C ALA A 258 -8.65 1.18 13.90
N LEU A 259 -8.37 2.46 14.15
CA LEU A 259 -7.12 3.13 13.73
C LEU A 259 -5.91 2.74 14.60
N GLU A 260 -6.16 2.37 15.87
CA GLU A 260 -5.10 2.04 16.83
C GLU A 260 -4.68 0.55 16.87
N LEU A 261 -5.53 -0.38 16.42
CA LEU A 261 -5.35 -1.82 16.65
C LEU A 261 -5.34 -2.67 15.37
N LYS A 262 -4.20 -2.81 14.73
CA LYS A 262 -4.04 -3.57 13.48
C LYS A 262 -4.31 -5.07 13.57
N ALA A 263 -3.97 -5.73 14.68
CA ALA A 263 -4.26 -7.16 14.89
C ALA A 263 -5.75 -7.47 15.10
N LYS A 264 -6.58 -6.42 15.39
CA LYS A 264 -8.03 -6.50 15.56
C LYS A 264 -8.81 -5.82 14.41
N TYR A 265 -8.10 -5.42 13.38
CA TYR A 265 -8.64 -4.56 12.32
C TYR A 265 -9.85 -5.15 11.59
N GLU A 266 -9.81 -6.40 11.19
CA GLU A 266 -10.94 -7.02 10.46
C GLU A 266 -12.19 -7.17 11.35
N ALA A 267 -12.03 -7.51 12.62
CA ALA A 267 -13.13 -7.60 13.58
C ALA A 267 -13.71 -6.21 13.89
N ALA A 268 -12.86 -5.22 14.12
CA ALA A 268 -13.27 -3.84 14.40
C ALA A 268 -13.94 -3.16 13.18
N LEU A 269 -13.56 -3.50 11.96
CA LEU A 269 -14.22 -3.00 10.75
C LEU A 269 -15.63 -3.58 10.58
N ALA A 270 -15.83 -4.85 10.91
CA ALA A 270 -17.16 -5.47 10.91
C ALA A 270 -18.06 -4.80 11.98
N ASP A 271 -17.55 -4.58 13.18
CA ASP A 271 -18.24 -3.90 14.28
C ASP A 271 -18.56 -2.44 13.94
N TYR A 272 -17.65 -1.73 13.27
CA TYR A 272 -17.90 -0.37 12.79
C TYR A 272 -19.04 -0.30 11.78
N LYS A 273 -19.09 -1.22 10.81
CA LYS A 273 -20.19 -1.30 9.83
C LYS A 273 -21.54 -1.59 10.48
N THR A 274 -21.56 -2.49 11.46
CA THR A 274 -22.77 -2.80 12.25
C THR A 274 -23.21 -1.59 13.06
N SER A 275 -22.29 -0.91 13.74
CA SER A 275 -22.60 0.31 14.53
C SER A 275 -23.11 1.47 13.68
N LEU A 276 -22.64 1.60 12.43
CA LEU A 276 -23.17 2.58 11.48
C LEU A 276 -24.65 2.29 11.13
N ALA A 277 -24.98 1.03 10.82
CA ALA A 277 -26.34 0.64 10.52
C ALA A 277 -27.27 0.82 11.74
N ASP A 278 -26.80 0.50 12.93
CA ASP A 278 -27.54 0.67 14.19
C ASP A 278 -27.81 2.15 14.50
N ARG A 279 -26.81 3.01 14.25
CA ARG A 279 -26.93 4.46 14.37
C ARG A 279 -28.00 5.03 13.44
N ASP A 280 -27.95 4.65 12.16
CA ASP A 280 -28.88 5.17 11.14
C ASP A 280 -30.32 4.73 11.46
N THR A 281 -30.50 3.50 11.97
CA THR A 281 -31.78 3.00 12.45
C THR A 281 -32.29 3.78 13.68
N ALA A 282 -31.42 4.08 14.64
CA ALA A 282 -31.78 4.82 15.83
C ALA A 282 -32.15 6.28 15.52
N ILE A 283 -31.47 6.92 14.56
CA ILE A 283 -31.81 8.27 14.09
C ILE A 283 -33.21 8.28 13.47
N ALA A 284 -33.52 7.34 12.57
CA ALA A 284 -34.85 7.24 11.96
C ALA A 284 -35.96 7.05 13.02
N HIS A 285 -35.74 6.21 14.04
CA HIS A 285 -36.68 6.04 15.15
C HIS A 285 -36.87 7.30 16.02
N ALA A 286 -35.80 8.07 16.22
CA ALA A 286 -35.88 9.32 16.96
C ALA A 286 -36.67 10.40 16.20
N GLU A 287 -36.54 10.48 14.88
CA GLU A 287 -37.29 11.37 14.01
C GLU A 287 -38.80 11.07 14.00
N ASP A 288 -39.13 9.76 13.90
CA ASP A 288 -40.54 9.32 14.00
C ASP A 288 -41.17 9.63 15.37
N ALA A 289 -40.41 9.41 16.45
CA ALA A 289 -40.85 9.75 17.79
C ALA A 289 -41.13 11.25 17.97
N GLN A 290 -40.29 12.12 17.39
CA GLN A 290 -40.45 13.56 17.41
C GLN A 290 -41.70 14.01 16.63
N ALA A 291 -41.99 13.38 15.48
CA ALA A 291 -43.18 13.67 14.70
C ALA A 291 -44.47 13.29 15.47
N GLN A 292 -44.49 12.13 16.13
CA GLN A 292 -45.60 11.66 16.94
C GLN A 292 -45.84 12.56 18.18
N ALA A 293 -44.77 13.00 18.86
CA ALA A 293 -44.88 13.89 20.01
C ALA A 293 -45.49 15.24 19.63
N LYS A 294 -45.16 15.83 18.47
CA LYS A 294 -45.74 17.04 17.95
C LYS A 294 -47.23 16.88 17.64
N LEU A 295 -47.59 15.78 17.03
CA LEU A 295 -49.02 15.51 16.72
C LEU A 295 -49.85 15.32 17.97
N ARG A 296 -49.30 14.67 19.00
CA ARG A 296 -49.97 14.50 20.32
C ARG A 296 -50.24 15.85 21.03
N ALA A 297 -49.22 16.70 21.06
CA ALA A 297 -49.34 18.04 21.69
C ALA A 297 -50.42 18.90 21.00
N GLU A 298 -50.54 18.78 19.66
CA GLU A 298 -51.58 19.51 18.91
C GLU A 298 -52.98 18.98 19.21
N LEU A 299 -53.16 17.66 19.34
CA LEU A 299 -54.45 17.08 19.72
C LEU A 299 -54.88 17.47 21.15
N GLU A 300 -53.94 17.51 22.10
CA GLU A 300 -54.19 17.94 23.48
C GLU A 300 -54.68 19.41 23.56
N ARG A 301 -54.08 20.31 22.72
CA ARG A 301 -54.46 21.69 22.62
C ARG A 301 -55.91 21.84 22.12
N GLN A 302 -56.32 21.13 21.08
CA GLN A 302 -57.65 21.16 20.50
C GLN A 302 -58.76 20.72 21.49
N ILE A 303 -58.44 19.90 22.48
CA ILE A 303 -59.37 19.47 23.53
C ILE A 303 -59.71 20.58 24.53
N GLN A 304 -58.86 21.59 24.69
CA GLN A 304 -58.96 22.59 25.74
C GLN A 304 -59.72 23.87 25.32
N GLU A 305 -59.79 24.24 24.04
CA GLU A 305 -60.28 25.52 23.57
C GLU A 305 -61.71 25.41 22.97
N SER A 306 -62.76 25.83 23.65
CA SER A 306 -64.13 25.91 23.07
C SER A 306 -65.06 26.91 23.70
N HIS A 307 -65.52 27.89 22.89
CA HIS A 307 -66.87 28.56 22.96
C HIS A 307 -67.05 29.60 21.86
N VAL A 308 -68.10 29.51 20.99
CA VAL A 308 -68.73 30.67 20.25
C VAL A 308 -69.93 30.25 19.35
N GLU A 309 -70.79 31.24 18.86
CA GLU A 309 -72.02 31.19 18.09
C GLU A 309 -71.94 30.76 16.59
N PRO A 310 -73.09 30.31 15.98
CA PRO A 310 -72.98 29.61 14.64
C PRO A 310 -72.71 30.58 13.46
N PRO A 311 -71.83 30.25 12.60
CA PRO A 311 -71.43 30.98 11.38
C PRO A 311 -72.34 30.73 10.21
N SER A 312 -72.23 31.57 9.15
CA SER A 312 -72.94 31.37 7.89
C SER A 312 -72.32 30.15 7.14
N ALA A 313 -73.08 29.44 6.33
CA ALA A 313 -72.63 28.27 5.56
C ALA A 313 -71.47 28.62 4.61
N ASP A 314 -71.47 29.81 4.03
CA ASP A 314 -70.39 30.27 3.10
C ASP A 314 -69.10 30.54 3.92
N ALA A 315 -69.16 31.09 5.12
CA ALA A 315 -67.99 31.31 5.95
C ALA A 315 -67.34 30.00 6.41
N LEU A 316 -68.17 28.94 6.65
CA LEU A 316 -67.66 27.59 6.95
C LEU A 316 -66.97 26.94 5.76
N ALA A 317 -67.55 27.13 4.53
CA ALA A 317 -66.96 26.59 3.30
C ALA A 317 -65.62 27.27 2.97
N ASP A 318 -65.57 28.61 3.10
CA ASP A 318 -64.33 29.37 2.85
C ASP A 318 -63.22 29.02 3.86
N ALA A 319 -63.61 28.87 5.16
CA ALA A 319 -62.64 28.46 6.19
C ALA A 319 -62.17 26.99 6.00
N ALA A 320 -63.04 26.12 5.54
CA ALA A 320 -62.63 24.72 5.20
C ALA A 320 -61.71 24.69 3.99
N ALA A 321 -61.96 25.49 2.96
CA ALA A 321 -61.09 25.61 1.79
C ALA A 321 -59.69 26.16 2.16
N GLU A 322 -59.65 27.19 3.02
CA GLU A 322 -58.38 27.76 3.53
C GLU A 322 -57.64 26.75 4.42
N LEU A 323 -58.32 25.95 5.23
CA LEU A 323 -57.72 24.88 6.01
C LEU A 323 -57.09 23.79 5.13
N GLU A 324 -57.76 23.35 4.07
CA GLU A 324 -57.22 22.38 3.12
C GLU A 324 -56.01 22.95 2.36
N ALA A 325 -56.05 24.23 1.98
CA ALA A 325 -54.91 24.91 1.40
C ALA A 325 -53.73 25.02 2.38
N ALA A 326 -54.03 25.33 3.66
CA ALA A 326 -53.00 25.40 4.71
C ALA A 326 -52.41 24.02 5.03
N LYS A 327 -53.21 22.96 5.07
CA LYS A 327 -52.75 21.56 5.22
C LYS A 327 -51.88 21.13 4.04
N ALA A 328 -52.26 21.50 2.81
CA ALA A 328 -51.44 21.25 1.63
C ALA A 328 -50.08 21.96 1.75
N ALA A 329 -50.08 23.21 2.17
CA ALA A 329 -48.84 23.96 2.42
C ALA A 329 -47.97 23.33 3.53
N GLN A 330 -48.62 22.84 4.62
CA GLN A 330 -47.90 22.13 5.69
C GLN A 330 -47.29 20.80 5.20
N SER A 331 -48.05 20.02 4.43
CA SER A 331 -47.54 18.76 3.87
C SER A 331 -46.36 19.02 2.96
N LEU A 332 -46.39 20.14 2.24
CA LEU A 332 -45.29 20.54 1.35
C LEU A 332 -44.10 21.05 2.17
N ALA A 333 -44.31 21.81 3.22
CA ALA A 333 -43.27 22.25 4.14
C ALA A 333 -42.60 21.04 4.86
N ALA A 334 -43.39 20.06 5.30
CA ALA A 334 -42.88 18.84 5.90
C ALA A 334 -42.04 18.02 4.90
N ARG A 335 -42.48 17.94 3.64
CA ARG A 335 -41.67 17.33 2.55
C ARG A 335 -40.36 18.08 2.37
N GLN A 336 -40.39 19.41 2.30
CA GLN A 336 -39.18 20.22 2.18
C GLN A 336 -38.22 20.01 3.34
N GLN A 337 -38.74 19.87 4.56
CA GLN A 337 -37.93 19.60 5.73
C GLN A 337 -37.26 18.23 5.65
N VAL A 338 -37.98 17.19 5.21
CA VAL A 338 -37.40 15.85 4.97
C VAL A 338 -36.31 15.91 3.87
N MET A 339 -36.58 16.67 2.80
CA MET A 339 -35.59 16.84 1.73
C MET A 339 -34.35 17.60 2.21
N ALA A 340 -34.49 18.60 3.05
CA ALA A 340 -33.36 19.30 3.68
C ALA A 340 -32.49 18.32 4.51
N GLN A 341 -33.15 17.51 5.35
CA GLN A 341 -32.42 16.47 6.11
C GLN A 341 -31.72 15.44 5.23
N GLN A 342 -32.36 15.04 4.12
CA GLN A 342 -31.72 14.13 3.18
C GLN A 342 -30.54 14.80 2.46
N ARG A 343 -30.60 16.09 2.15
CA ARG A 343 -29.46 16.86 1.64
C ARG A 343 -28.31 16.90 2.64
N GLU A 344 -28.59 17.24 3.91
CA GLU A 344 -27.58 17.20 4.97
C GLU A 344 -26.93 15.82 5.07
N ARG A 345 -27.73 14.76 4.96
CA ARG A 345 -27.20 13.39 4.96
C ARG A 345 -26.32 13.11 3.74
N ALA A 346 -26.73 13.56 2.55
CA ALA A 346 -25.92 13.42 1.34
C ALA A 346 -24.61 14.20 1.45
N ASP A 347 -24.65 15.42 2.02
CA ASP A 347 -23.47 16.23 2.26
C ASP A 347 -22.52 15.55 3.26
N ALA A 348 -23.05 14.98 4.34
CA ALA A 348 -22.26 14.21 5.30
C ALA A 348 -21.61 12.98 4.67
N LEU A 349 -22.33 12.22 3.84
CA LEU A 349 -21.78 11.08 3.09
C LEU A 349 -20.72 11.53 2.10
N THR A 350 -20.92 12.66 1.43
CA THR A 350 -19.93 13.23 0.51
C THR A 350 -18.65 13.63 1.23
N LEU A 351 -18.78 14.19 2.44
CA LEU A 351 -17.62 14.52 3.27
C LEU A 351 -16.89 13.25 3.71
N SER A 352 -17.61 12.25 4.22
CA SER A 352 -17.06 10.97 4.62
C SER A 352 -16.33 10.26 3.45
N ALA A 353 -16.92 10.29 2.25
CA ALA A 353 -16.31 9.74 1.05
C ALA A 353 -14.97 10.41 0.71
N LYS A 354 -14.89 11.74 0.86
CA LYS A 354 -13.64 12.49 0.67
C LYS A 354 -12.59 12.13 1.71
N GLU A 355 -12.97 12.05 2.98
CA GLU A 355 -12.05 11.64 4.06
C GLU A 355 -11.47 10.25 3.78
N TYR A 356 -12.31 9.29 3.40
CA TYR A 356 -11.85 7.95 3.02
C TYR A 356 -10.94 7.96 1.79
N ALA A 357 -11.23 8.79 0.80
CA ALA A 357 -10.38 8.93 -0.38
C ALA A 357 -9.00 9.50 -0.01
N GLU A 358 -8.92 10.46 0.91
CA GLU A 358 -7.67 11.01 1.40
C GLU A 358 -6.86 9.99 2.21
N GLU A 359 -7.51 9.21 3.09
CA GLU A 359 -6.88 8.12 3.83
C GLU A 359 -6.33 7.04 2.89
N ALA A 360 -7.11 6.66 1.87
CA ALA A 360 -6.64 5.72 0.86
C ALA A 360 -5.41 6.23 0.12
N LYS A 361 -5.41 7.51 -0.24
CA LYS A 361 -4.29 8.17 -0.90
C LYS A 361 -3.04 8.21 0.00
N ASP A 362 -3.19 8.55 1.27
CA ASP A 362 -2.09 8.55 2.25
C ASP A 362 -1.48 7.15 2.39
N LEU A 363 -2.31 6.11 2.52
CA LEU A 363 -1.83 4.74 2.58
C LEU A 363 -1.11 4.30 1.30
N ARG A 364 -1.56 4.75 0.12
CA ARG A 364 -0.87 4.51 -1.17
C ARG A 364 0.48 5.21 -1.22
N GLU A 365 0.55 6.43 -0.74
CA GLU A 365 1.80 7.19 -0.62
C GLU A 365 2.79 6.47 0.29
N LYS A 366 2.35 6.07 1.48
CA LYS A 366 3.15 5.26 2.41
C LYS A 366 3.57 3.92 1.81
N ALA A 367 2.70 3.28 1.03
CA ALA A 367 3.07 2.06 0.32
C ALA A 367 4.23 2.28 -0.68
N ARG A 368 4.34 3.46 -1.28
CA ARG A 368 5.48 3.82 -2.13
C ARG A 368 6.74 4.12 -1.31
N GLN A 369 6.59 4.75 -0.15
CA GLN A 369 7.71 5.05 0.75
C GLN A 369 8.44 3.79 1.24
N THR A 370 7.84 2.61 1.16
CA THR A 370 8.58 1.35 1.41
C THR A 370 9.74 1.13 0.44
N ASP A 371 9.63 1.68 -0.78
CA ASP A 371 10.72 1.65 -1.76
C ASP A 371 11.84 2.64 -1.41
N ASP A 372 11.51 3.77 -0.77
CA ASP A 372 12.49 4.75 -0.32
C ASP A 372 13.39 4.14 0.76
N VAL A 373 12.81 3.39 1.72
CA VAL A 373 13.56 2.65 2.74
C VAL A 373 14.53 1.65 2.08
N LEU A 374 14.07 0.89 1.09
CA LEU A 374 14.95 -0.03 0.36
C LEU A 374 16.00 0.72 -0.47
N SER A 375 15.66 1.88 -1.02
CA SER A 375 16.60 2.71 -1.77
C SER A 375 17.68 3.30 -0.87
N GLU A 376 17.37 3.72 0.34
CA GLU A 376 18.33 4.19 1.33
C GLU A 376 19.33 3.09 1.69
N ILE A 377 18.83 1.87 1.96
CA ILE A 377 19.69 0.71 2.21
C ILE A 377 20.62 0.42 1.02
N VAL A 378 20.08 0.45 -0.20
CA VAL A 378 20.88 0.23 -1.42
C VAL A 378 21.88 1.37 -1.64
N ALA A 379 21.55 2.60 -1.27
CA ALA A 379 22.43 3.75 -1.39
C ALA A 379 23.63 3.72 -0.43
N GLU A 380 23.58 2.95 0.66
CA GLU A 380 24.72 2.70 1.53
C GLU A 380 25.82 1.88 0.85
N ILE A 381 25.48 1.16 -0.22
CA ILE A 381 26.46 0.39 -0.99
C ILE A 381 27.33 1.38 -1.78
N PRO A 382 28.66 1.37 -1.59
CA PRO A 382 29.54 2.28 -2.29
C PRO A 382 29.41 2.18 -3.82
N ALA A 383 29.32 3.29 -4.49
CA ALA A 383 29.19 3.42 -5.95
C ALA A 383 27.94 2.75 -6.55
N CYS A 384 26.89 2.49 -5.77
CA CYS A 384 25.64 1.95 -6.27
C CYS A 384 24.77 3.07 -6.87
N PRO A 385 24.54 3.11 -8.20
CA PRO A 385 23.70 4.14 -8.83
C PRO A 385 22.23 3.73 -8.89
N LEU A 386 21.86 2.63 -8.20
CA LEU A 386 20.53 2.03 -8.29
C LEU A 386 19.61 2.55 -7.19
N ARG A 387 18.33 2.68 -7.51
CA ARG A 387 17.23 3.02 -6.59
C ARG A 387 16.10 2.05 -6.78
N VAL A 388 15.27 1.91 -5.77
CA VAL A 388 14.04 1.11 -5.85
C VAL A 388 12.86 2.04 -6.11
N ILE A 389 12.10 1.79 -7.15
CA ILE A 389 10.87 2.53 -7.50
C ILE A 389 9.84 1.51 -7.97
N ASP A 390 8.68 1.48 -7.34
CA ASP A 390 7.60 0.51 -7.60
C ASP A 390 8.07 -0.95 -7.58
N GLY A 391 8.97 -1.27 -6.62
CA GLY A 391 9.57 -2.60 -6.49
C GLY A 391 10.54 -2.98 -7.61
N ARG A 392 10.91 -2.02 -8.47
CA ARG A 392 11.82 -2.20 -9.60
C ARG A 392 13.13 -1.45 -9.38
N LEU A 393 14.24 -1.98 -9.88
CA LEU A 393 15.51 -1.25 -9.88
C LEU A 393 15.57 -0.23 -11.02
N VAL A 394 15.92 1.00 -10.68
CA VAL A 394 16.03 2.11 -11.60
C VAL A 394 17.40 2.77 -11.47
N THR A 395 17.98 3.20 -12.59
CA THR A 395 19.18 4.01 -12.64
C THR A 395 19.02 5.20 -13.57
N ASN A 396 19.79 6.25 -13.35
CA ASN A 396 19.83 7.40 -14.24
C ASN A 396 20.82 7.17 -15.39
N THR A 397 20.31 7.16 -16.61
CA THR A 397 21.11 7.09 -17.84
C THR A 397 21.05 8.42 -18.60
N LYS A 398 21.75 8.51 -19.71
CA LYS A 398 21.60 9.67 -20.64
C LYS A 398 20.16 9.80 -21.19
N ARG A 399 19.36 8.74 -21.10
CA ARG A 399 17.93 8.69 -21.51
C ARG A 399 16.98 9.10 -20.37
N GLY A 400 17.51 9.47 -19.21
CA GLY A 400 16.75 9.70 -17.98
C GLY A 400 16.66 8.46 -17.09
N ALA A 401 15.68 8.45 -16.18
CA ALA A 401 15.40 7.30 -15.31
C ALA A 401 15.02 6.08 -16.16
N THR A 402 15.78 4.99 -16.03
CA THR A 402 15.65 3.78 -16.85
C THR A 402 15.64 2.56 -15.93
N PHE A 403 14.71 1.63 -16.17
CA PHE A 403 14.72 0.37 -15.44
C PHE A 403 16.02 -0.41 -15.72
N TYR A 404 16.60 -0.96 -14.66
CA TYR A 404 17.83 -1.73 -14.76
C TYR A 404 17.68 -2.95 -15.70
N ALA A 405 16.50 -3.57 -15.69
CA ALA A 405 16.17 -4.69 -16.57
C ALA A 405 16.19 -4.30 -18.06
N ASP A 406 15.92 -3.03 -18.39
CA ASP A 406 15.87 -2.52 -19.77
C ASP A 406 17.23 -2.03 -20.29
N LEU A 407 18.25 -2.08 -19.45
CA LEU A 407 19.62 -1.80 -19.86
C LEU A 407 20.16 -2.95 -20.73
N SER A 408 21.07 -2.63 -21.63
CA SER A 408 21.83 -3.64 -22.35
C SER A 408 22.64 -4.50 -21.38
N ALA A 409 22.97 -5.73 -21.80
CA ALA A 409 23.79 -6.62 -20.98
C ALA A 409 25.12 -5.96 -20.56
N GLY A 410 25.78 -5.23 -21.48
CA GLY A 410 27.01 -4.51 -21.19
C GLY A 410 26.86 -3.42 -20.14
N GLU A 411 25.78 -2.62 -20.21
CA GLU A 411 25.48 -1.60 -19.20
C GLU A 411 25.21 -2.24 -17.82
N ARG A 412 24.46 -3.32 -17.77
CA ARG A 412 24.21 -4.08 -16.54
C ARG A 412 25.50 -4.64 -15.94
N TRP A 413 26.35 -5.24 -16.76
CA TRP A 413 27.64 -5.77 -16.31
C TRP A 413 28.54 -4.65 -15.75
N ARG A 414 28.60 -3.52 -16.42
CA ARG A 414 29.37 -2.37 -15.94
C ARG A 414 28.91 -1.95 -14.53
N ILE A 415 27.62 -1.69 -14.35
CA ILE A 415 27.07 -1.28 -13.05
C ILE A 415 27.32 -2.36 -11.98
N ALA A 416 27.08 -3.62 -12.30
CA ALA A 416 27.29 -4.72 -11.38
C ALA A 416 28.76 -4.88 -10.95
N LEU A 417 29.70 -4.67 -11.87
CA LEU A 417 31.13 -4.71 -11.59
C LEU A 417 31.59 -3.49 -10.78
N ASP A 418 31.09 -2.31 -11.07
CA ASP A 418 31.37 -1.09 -10.30
C ASP A 418 30.99 -1.30 -8.82
N ILE A 419 29.76 -1.80 -8.58
CA ILE A 419 29.29 -2.15 -7.24
C ILE A 419 30.17 -3.22 -6.59
N ALA A 420 30.47 -4.29 -7.31
CA ALA A 420 31.23 -5.41 -6.78
C ALA A 420 32.66 -5.03 -6.40
N ILE A 421 33.36 -4.24 -7.24
CA ILE A 421 34.71 -3.77 -6.97
C ILE A 421 34.76 -2.95 -5.69
N GLN A 422 33.80 -2.05 -5.50
CA GLN A 422 33.77 -1.21 -4.31
C GLN A 422 33.38 -2.00 -3.06
N ALA A 423 32.43 -2.93 -3.20
CA ALA A 423 31.90 -3.70 -2.08
C ALA A 423 32.90 -4.77 -1.58
N VAL A 424 33.75 -5.31 -2.44
CA VAL A 424 34.78 -6.26 -2.02
C VAL A 424 35.93 -5.58 -1.27
N GLY A 425 36.23 -4.34 -1.63
CA GLY A 425 37.28 -3.54 -0.98
C GLY A 425 38.70 -3.94 -1.36
N THR A 426 39.66 -3.24 -0.76
CA THR A 426 41.09 -3.37 -1.07
C THR A 426 41.63 -4.79 -0.84
N GLY A 427 42.32 -5.32 -1.82
CA GLY A 427 42.90 -6.67 -1.78
C GLY A 427 41.91 -7.78 -2.14
N GLY A 428 40.73 -7.39 -2.63
CA GLY A 428 39.68 -8.34 -3.03
C GLY A 428 39.94 -9.05 -4.32
N LEU A 429 39.31 -10.23 -4.47
CA LEU A 429 39.31 -11.04 -5.69
C LEU A 429 37.87 -11.24 -6.16
N LEU A 430 37.59 -10.86 -7.39
CA LEU A 430 36.33 -11.08 -8.07
C LEU A 430 36.54 -12.01 -9.24
N VAL A 431 35.66 -12.98 -9.43
CA VAL A 431 35.66 -13.89 -10.57
C VAL A 431 34.42 -13.59 -11.41
N ILE A 432 34.61 -13.24 -12.68
CA ILE A 432 33.51 -12.97 -13.61
C ILE A 432 33.55 -13.98 -14.79
N PRO A 433 32.36 -14.38 -15.30
CA PRO A 433 32.28 -15.27 -16.46
C PRO A 433 32.92 -14.67 -17.70
N GLN A 434 33.41 -15.53 -18.60
CA GLN A 434 33.97 -15.12 -19.88
C GLN A 434 32.99 -14.29 -20.71
N GLU A 435 31.73 -14.70 -20.77
CA GLU A 435 30.67 -14.06 -21.55
C GLU A 435 30.40 -12.63 -21.05
N ALA A 436 30.56 -12.42 -19.76
CA ALA A 436 30.41 -11.10 -19.12
C ALA A 436 31.49 -10.15 -19.62
N TRP A 437 32.75 -10.63 -19.67
CA TRP A 437 33.88 -9.83 -20.12
C TRP A 437 33.84 -9.57 -21.64
N GLU A 438 33.53 -10.58 -22.41
CA GLU A 438 33.41 -10.48 -23.87
C GLU A 438 32.25 -9.57 -24.32
N GLY A 439 31.19 -9.50 -23.54
CA GLY A 439 30.04 -8.62 -23.76
C GLY A 439 30.30 -7.13 -23.48
N LEU A 440 31.45 -6.77 -22.87
CA LEU A 440 31.85 -5.41 -22.63
C LEU A 440 32.63 -4.84 -23.84
N ASP A 441 32.30 -3.58 -24.18
CA ASP A 441 33.11 -2.87 -25.17
C ASP A 441 34.49 -2.47 -24.59
N PRO A 442 35.47 -2.13 -25.46
CA PRO A 442 36.84 -1.84 -25.04
C PRO A 442 36.95 -0.68 -24.05
N ALA A 443 36.09 0.32 -24.18
CA ALA A 443 36.08 1.49 -23.26
C ALA A 443 35.65 1.09 -21.85
N ASN A 444 34.58 0.26 -21.74
CA ASN A 444 34.13 -0.27 -20.46
C ASN A 444 35.16 -1.25 -19.84
N ARG A 445 35.82 -2.07 -20.62
CA ARG A 445 36.91 -2.94 -20.13
C ARG A 445 38.08 -2.13 -19.53
N THR A 446 38.50 -1.05 -20.22
CA THR A 446 39.53 -0.13 -19.72
C THR A 446 39.10 0.58 -18.45
N ALA A 447 37.83 1.04 -18.38
CA ALA A 447 37.30 1.69 -17.19
C ALA A 447 37.26 0.76 -15.97
N ILE A 448 36.83 -0.49 -16.15
CA ILE A 448 36.82 -1.54 -15.11
C ILE A 448 38.23 -1.84 -14.62
N ASP A 449 39.20 -1.97 -15.53
CA ASP A 449 40.59 -2.20 -15.15
C ASP A 449 41.14 -1.00 -14.32
N GLY A 450 40.85 0.23 -14.75
CA GLY A 450 41.25 1.43 -14.01
C GLY A 450 40.64 1.47 -12.61
N GLN A 451 39.36 1.13 -12.48
CA GLN A 451 38.70 1.06 -11.18
C GLN A 451 39.27 -0.06 -10.30
N ALA A 452 39.47 -1.25 -10.86
CA ALA A 452 40.07 -2.39 -10.17
C ALA A 452 41.49 -2.07 -9.64
N LYS A 453 42.28 -1.35 -10.43
CA LYS A 453 43.60 -0.83 -10.00
C LYS A 453 43.44 0.24 -8.90
N GLY A 454 42.55 1.20 -9.09
CA GLY A 454 42.29 2.26 -8.10
C GLY A 454 41.85 1.72 -6.74
N SER A 455 41.03 0.69 -6.73
CA SER A 455 40.53 -0.01 -5.52
C SER A 455 41.46 -1.14 -5.04
N LYS A 456 42.53 -1.44 -5.77
CA LYS A 456 43.45 -2.59 -5.52
C LYS A 456 42.69 -3.92 -5.44
N VAL A 457 41.73 -4.12 -6.32
CA VAL A 457 40.93 -5.35 -6.47
C VAL A 457 41.41 -6.08 -7.70
N VAL A 458 41.51 -7.41 -7.62
CA VAL A 458 41.80 -8.24 -8.76
C VAL A 458 40.50 -8.79 -9.35
N VAL A 459 40.25 -8.50 -10.61
CA VAL A 459 39.13 -9.06 -11.37
C VAL A 459 39.70 -10.17 -12.30
N LEU A 460 39.34 -11.40 -12.00
CA LEU A 460 39.73 -12.57 -12.80
C LEU A 460 38.63 -12.91 -13.82
N THR A 461 39.00 -12.99 -15.07
CA THR A 461 38.09 -13.34 -16.17
C THR A 461 38.78 -14.12 -17.28
N ALA A 462 38.07 -14.40 -18.36
CA ALA A 462 38.60 -15.07 -19.51
C ALA A 462 38.19 -14.43 -20.84
N GLU A 463 38.98 -14.66 -21.88
CA GLU A 463 38.70 -14.19 -23.25
C GLU A 463 39.10 -15.27 -24.25
N CYS A 464 38.34 -15.39 -25.33
CA CYS A 464 38.75 -16.29 -26.43
C CYS A 464 39.91 -15.68 -27.22
N SER A 465 40.94 -16.47 -27.47
CA SER A 465 42.10 -16.09 -28.24
C SER A 465 42.41 -17.14 -29.31
N ALA A 466 43.06 -16.71 -30.38
CA ALA A 466 43.48 -17.65 -31.45
C ALA A 466 44.70 -18.50 -31.08
N ASP A 467 45.34 -18.24 -29.94
CA ASP A 467 46.54 -18.92 -29.50
C ASP A 467 46.30 -20.39 -29.16
N ASP A 468 47.26 -21.24 -29.50
CA ASP A 468 47.14 -22.68 -29.42
C ASP A 468 47.07 -23.20 -27.98
N GLY A 469 45.89 -23.63 -27.56
CA GLY A 469 45.62 -24.68 -26.56
C GLY A 469 46.02 -24.45 -25.12
N ILE A 470 46.77 -23.43 -24.76
CA ILE A 470 47.27 -23.17 -23.41
C ILE A 470 46.52 -21.98 -22.81
N VAL A 471 46.06 -22.13 -21.56
CA VAL A 471 45.51 -20.99 -20.81
C VAL A 471 46.68 -20.05 -20.51
N ALA A 472 46.83 -19.00 -21.31
CA ALA A 472 47.75 -17.90 -21.06
C ALA A 472 47.11 -16.86 -20.11
N VAL A 473 47.96 -16.17 -19.37
CA VAL A 473 47.51 -15.13 -18.45
C VAL A 473 48.00 -13.79 -18.96
N LYS A 474 47.04 -12.87 -19.20
CA LYS A 474 47.35 -11.51 -19.65
C LYS A 474 46.84 -10.49 -18.60
N GLN A 475 47.72 -9.58 -18.17
CA GLN A 475 47.29 -8.41 -17.45
C GLN A 475 46.96 -7.31 -18.47
N LEU A 476 45.89 -6.58 -18.25
CA LEU A 476 45.64 -5.34 -18.98
C LEU A 476 46.63 -4.28 -18.46
N LEU A 477 47.48 -3.77 -19.37
CA LEU A 477 48.52 -2.79 -19.05
C LEU A 477 47.94 -1.38 -18.94
#